data_ffc5dc8b574fcac2f2004899ceed5acb
#
_entry.id   ffc5dc8b574fcac2f2004899ceed5acb
#
_cell.length_a   1.000
_cell.length_b   1.000
_cell.length_c   1.000
_cell.angle_alpha   90.00
_cell.angle_beta   90.00
_cell.angle_gamma   90.00
#
_symmetry.space_group_name_H-M   'P 1'
#
loop_
_entity.id
_entity.type
_entity.pdbx_description
1 polymer ?
#
loop_
_entity_poly.entity_id
_entity_poly.type
_entity_poly.pdbx_seq_one_letter_code
_entity_poly.pdbx_strand_id
1 'polypeptide(L)'
;QNVIRIGDDIKKGELVFRRGRRLRGHDLGALTGIGVPKVNVYKMPRVALISTGDEIVEVEEIPRPGQVRNINQHSLAGLIEECVAELRDLGVIRDDREALTRALQDAIEWADLVLLSGGSSVGARDIAVEAISALPGATVLFHGISVSPGKPTLFARSRGKPVLGLPGYPVSALVIFDLFAVPLIRALSGEDAAAASAPKRTARAILRTNIASPSGREDYVRVSLQRDGGQLYASPLPNKSGAIFTLVKADGMVKIDLHQEGLEQGEEVEVILF
;
A
#
# COMPACT_ATOMS: atom_id res chain seq x y z
N GLN A 1 36.18 -33.33 9.61
CA GLN A 1 36.91 -32.03 9.50
C GLN A 1 35.97 -30.83 9.36
N ASN A 2 34.72 -30.94 9.81
CA ASN A 2 33.74 -29.84 9.77
C ASN A 2 33.63 -29.21 11.17
N VAL A 3 34.75 -28.81 11.76
CA VAL A 3 34.74 -28.12 13.08
C VAL A 3 34.83 -26.63 12.82
N ILE A 4 33.79 -25.89 13.20
CA ILE A 4 33.79 -24.43 13.21
C ILE A 4 34.66 -23.96 14.38
N ARG A 5 35.66 -23.14 14.11
CA ARG A 5 36.54 -22.58 15.14
C ARG A 5 35.93 -21.33 15.76
N ILE A 6 36.41 -20.94 16.94
CA ILE A 6 35.99 -19.70 17.59
C ILE A 6 36.26 -18.51 16.68
N GLY A 7 35.26 -17.74 16.33
CA GLY A 7 35.35 -16.56 15.47
C GLY A 7 35.23 -16.84 13.96
N ASP A 8 35.01 -18.08 13.52
CA ASP A 8 34.76 -18.40 12.10
C ASP A 8 33.39 -17.89 11.62
N ASP A 9 32.39 -17.93 12.49
CA ASP A 9 31.01 -17.48 12.19
C ASP A 9 30.80 -16.02 12.60
N ILE A 10 31.14 -15.65 13.84
CA ILE A 10 31.08 -14.28 14.35
C ILE A 10 32.15 -14.03 15.39
N LYS A 11 32.70 -12.81 15.43
CA LYS A 11 33.76 -12.43 16.37
C LYS A 11 33.18 -11.61 17.53
N LYS A 12 33.85 -11.71 18.69
CA LYS A 12 33.51 -10.88 19.86
C LYS A 12 33.61 -9.40 19.53
N GLY A 13 32.54 -8.65 19.79
CA GLY A 13 32.49 -7.20 19.52
C GLY A 13 32.01 -6.84 18.12
N GLU A 14 31.74 -7.82 17.27
CA GLU A 14 31.17 -7.59 15.95
C GLU A 14 29.68 -7.17 16.07
N LEU A 15 29.27 -6.21 15.22
CA LEU A 15 27.87 -5.75 15.18
C LEU A 15 27.00 -6.78 14.47
N VAL A 16 26.10 -7.45 15.19
CA VAL A 16 25.19 -8.46 14.62
C VAL A 16 24.07 -7.84 13.81
N PHE A 17 23.33 -6.92 14.41
CA PHE A 17 22.18 -6.25 13.76
C PHE A 17 22.15 -4.75 14.06
N ARG A 18 21.68 -3.98 13.09
CA ARG A 18 21.37 -2.55 13.26
C ARG A 18 19.91 -2.38 13.68
N ARG A 19 19.63 -1.27 14.37
CA ARG A 19 18.25 -0.83 14.65
C ARG A 19 17.49 -0.63 13.32
N GLY A 20 16.19 -0.95 13.30
CA GLY A 20 15.35 -0.86 12.11
C GLY A 20 15.37 -2.10 11.22
N ARG A 21 16.20 -3.10 11.54
CA ARG A 21 16.21 -4.38 10.82
C ARG A 21 14.95 -5.17 11.15
N ARG A 22 14.22 -5.64 10.14
CA ARG A 22 13.16 -6.62 10.29
C ARG A 22 13.77 -7.99 10.62
N LEU A 23 13.47 -8.52 11.80
CA LEU A 23 13.98 -9.82 12.24
C LEU A 23 13.26 -10.97 11.50
N ARG A 24 14.05 -11.89 10.94
CA ARG A 24 13.60 -13.10 10.26
C ARG A 24 13.94 -14.33 11.09
N GLY A 25 13.45 -15.50 10.72
CA GLY A 25 13.73 -16.75 11.45
C GLY A 25 15.21 -17.03 11.67
N HIS A 26 16.08 -16.77 10.67
CA HIS A 26 17.53 -16.95 10.82
C HIS A 26 18.14 -15.94 11.80
N ASP A 27 17.60 -14.72 11.85
CA ASP A 27 18.08 -13.67 12.78
C ASP A 27 17.77 -14.07 14.23
N LEU A 28 16.61 -14.75 14.47
CA LEU A 28 16.28 -15.33 15.77
C LEU A 28 17.22 -16.46 16.14
N GLY A 29 17.57 -17.33 15.16
CA GLY A 29 18.57 -18.40 15.36
C GLY A 29 19.93 -17.84 15.72
N ALA A 30 20.40 -16.78 15.02
CA ALA A 30 21.67 -16.12 15.33
C ALA A 30 21.68 -15.52 16.74
N LEU A 31 20.61 -14.81 17.14
CA LEU A 31 20.45 -14.26 18.50
C LEU A 31 20.51 -15.35 19.56
N THR A 32 19.83 -16.48 19.33
CA THR A 32 19.87 -17.65 20.22
C THR A 32 21.28 -18.22 20.32
N GLY A 33 21.98 -18.37 19.18
CA GLY A 33 23.35 -18.90 19.12
C GLY A 33 24.37 -18.09 19.91
N ILE A 34 24.19 -16.77 19.99
CA ILE A 34 25.04 -15.86 20.80
C ILE A 34 24.53 -15.63 22.22
N GLY A 35 23.45 -16.33 22.65
CA GLY A 35 22.93 -16.28 24.02
C GLY A 35 22.07 -15.04 24.32
N VAL A 36 21.43 -14.40 23.33
CA VAL A 36 20.54 -13.25 23.54
C VAL A 36 19.08 -13.72 23.62
N PRO A 37 18.48 -13.81 24.83
CA PRO A 37 17.13 -14.39 25.00
C PRO A 37 16.00 -13.38 24.71
N LYS A 38 16.28 -12.08 24.74
CA LYS A 38 15.28 -11.01 24.56
C LYS A 38 15.87 -9.82 23.81
N VAL A 39 15.10 -9.26 22.90
CA VAL A 39 15.43 -8.03 22.18
C VAL A 39 14.26 -7.05 22.24
N ASN A 40 14.56 -5.76 22.29
CA ASN A 40 13.54 -4.72 22.16
C ASN A 40 13.18 -4.56 20.69
N VAL A 41 11.89 -4.61 20.39
CA VAL A 41 11.36 -4.41 19.05
C VAL A 41 10.36 -3.24 19.03
N TYR A 42 10.11 -2.68 17.88
CA TYR A 42 9.01 -1.72 17.68
C TYR A 42 7.66 -2.42 17.87
N LYS A 43 6.69 -1.70 18.39
CA LYS A 43 5.30 -2.18 18.44
C LYS A 43 4.75 -2.35 17.03
N MET A 44 3.81 -3.27 16.85
CA MET A 44 3.01 -3.35 15.65
C MET A 44 2.26 -2.03 15.43
N PRO A 45 2.33 -1.42 14.25
CA PRO A 45 1.54 -0.24 13.93
C PRO A 45 0.04 -0.57 13.96
N ARG A 46 -0.75 0.35 14.50
CA ARG A 46 -2.20 0.24 14.52
C ARG A 46 -2.78 1.03 13.35
N VAL A 47 -3.52 0.36 12.49
CA VAL A 47 -4.15 0.95 11.30
C VAL A 47 -5.65 0.89 11.46
N ALA A 48 -6.31 2.05 11.42
CA ALA A 48 -7.77 2.13 11.32
C ALA A 48 -8.17 2.23 9.85
N LEU A 49 -9.16 1.44 9.45
CA LEU A 49 -9.74 1.44 8.11
C LEU A 49 -11.20 1.87 8.19
N ILE A 50 -11.56 2.85 7.37
CA ILE A 50 -12.93 3.35 7.20
C ILE A 50 -13.26 3.28 5.71
N SER A 51 -14.41 2.73 5.37
CA SER A 51 -15.01 2.86 4.02
C SER A 51 -16.12 3.90 4.04
N THR A 52 -16.25 4.71 2.96
CA THR A 52 -17.37 5.65 2.82
C THR A 52 -17.92 5.66 1.40
N GLY A 53 -19.23 5.82 1.28
CA GLY A 53 -19.98 5.84 0.03
C GLY A 53 -21.40 5.31 0.23
N ASP A 54 -22.40 6.09 -0.19
CA ASP A 54 -23.81 5.67 -0.13
C ASP A 54 -24.14 4.54 -1.11
N GLU A 55 -23.29 4.36 -2.12
CA GLU A 55 -23.37 3.27 -3.10
C GLU A 55 -22.88 1.93 -2.58
N ILE A 56 -22.17 1.91 -1.42
CA ILE A 56 -21.55 0.69 -0.91
C ILE A 56 -22.58 -0.15 -0.14
N VAL A 57 -22.60 -1.44 -0.46
CA VAL A 57 -23.38 -2.45 0.25
C VAL A 57 -22.49 -3.58 0.77
N GLU A 58 -22.98 -4.31 1.78
CA GLU A 58 -22.25 -5.45 2.35
C GLU A 58 -22.20 -6.64 1.37
N VAL A 59 -21.32 -7.60 1.66
CA VAL A 59 -21.03 -8.73 0.75
C VAL A 59 -22.27 -9.59 0.51
N GLU A 60 -23.08 -9.79 1.54
CA GLU A 60 -24.29 -10.64 1.53
C GLU A 60 -25.46 -9.98 0.78
N GLU A 61 -25.41 -8.67 0.60
CA GLU A 61 -26.49 -7.95 -0.08
C GLU A 61 -26.41 -8.11 -1.59
N ILE A 62 -27.57 -8.10 -2.25
CA ILE A 62 -27.67 -8.05 -3.71
C ILE A 62 -27.67 -6.57 -4.12
N PRO A 63 -26.64 -6.07 -4.80
CA PRO A 63 -26.57 -4.67 -5.20
C PRO A 63 -27.71 -4.29 -6.15
N ARG A 64 -28.36 -3.17 -5.90
CA ARG A 64 -29.31 -2.54 -6.82
C ARG A 64 -28.54 -1.71 -7.88
N PRO A 65 -29.16 -1.29 -8.98
CA PRO A 65 -28.53 -0.36 -9.93
C PRO A 65 -27.93 0.85 -9.21
N GLY A 66 -26.65 1.13 -9.44
CA GLY A 66 -25.91 2.20 -8.77
C GLY A 66 -25.21 1.80 -7.48
N GLN A 67 -25.43 0.59 -6.97
CA GLN A 67 -24.76 0.07 -5.79
C GLN A 67 -23.61 -0.89 -6.17
N VAL A 68 -22.59 -0.96 -5.32
CA VAL A 68 -21.44 -1.87 -5.44
C VAL A 68 -21.13 -2.51 -4.10
N ARG A 69 -20.61 -3.75 -4.11
CA ARG A 69 -20.13 -4.39 -2.89
C ARG A 69 -18.86 -3.73 -2.37
N ASN A 70 -18.66 -3.77 -1.07
CA ASN A 70 -17.50 -3.22 -0.38
C ASN A 70 -16.23 -4.04 -0.66
N ILE A 71 -15.68 -3.90 -1.86
CA ILE A 71 -14.45 -4.61 -2.28
C ILE A 71 -13.24 -4.08 -1.52
N ASN A 72 -13.16 -2.74 -1.36
CA ASN A 72 -11.95 -2.10 -0.82
C ASN A 72 -11.68 -2.50 0.62
N GLN A 73 -12.70 -2.56 1.46
CA GLN A 73 -12.56 -2.96 2.87
C GLN A 73 -11.86 -4.31 3.01
N HIS A 74 -12.37 -5.32 2.33
CA HIS A 74 -11.82 -6.68 2.42
C HIS A 74 -10.41 -6.78 1.83
N SER A 75 -10.17 -6.14 0.68
CA SER A 75 -8.86 -6.15 0.03
C SER A 75 -7.81 -5.40 0.87
N LEU A 76 -8.16 -4.22 1.37
CA LEU A 76 -7.26 -3.41 2.20
C LEU A 76 -7.01 -4.07 3.56
N ALA A 77 -8.01 -4.70 4.16
CA ALA A 77 -7.85 -5.46 5.41
C ALA A 77 -6.78 -6.55 5.25
N GLY A 78 -6.88 -7.38 4.20
CA GLY A 78 -5.88 -8.39 3.90
C GLY A 78 -4.48 -7.82 3.70
N LEU A 79 -4.34 -6.73 2.94
CA LEU A 79 -3.04 -6.08 2.71
C LEU A 79 -2.45 -5.45 3.98
N ILE A 80 -3.28 -4.91 4.89
CA ILE A 80 -2.83 -4.39 6.18
C ILE A 80 -2.27 -5.51 7.04
N GLU A 81 -2.94 -6.68 7.08
CA GLU A 81 -2.46 -7.87 7.80
C GLU A 81 -1.14 -8.39 7.22
N GLU A 82 -0.96 -8.42 5.91
CA GLU A 82 0.29 -8.77 5.23
C GLU A 82 1.45 -7.82 5.62
N CYS A 83 1.14 -6.56 5.93
CA CYS A 83 2.12 -5.59 6.43
C CYS A 83 2.48 -5.82 7.92
N VAL A 84 1.89 -6.81 8.60
CA VAL A 84 2.09 -7.08 10.03
C VAL A 84 1.69 -5.86 10.88
N ALA A 85 0.52 -5.30 10.60
CA ALA A 85 -0.10 -4.22 11.36
C ALA A 85 -1.36 -4.72 12.09
N GLU A 86 -1.71 -4.08 13.19
CA GLU A 86 -2.95 -4.33 13.91
C GLU A 86 -4.07 -3.53 13.24
N LEU A 87 -5.07 -4.22 12.69
CA LEU A 87 -6.20 -3.62 12.01
C LEU A 87 -7.36 -3.35 12.98
N ARG A 88 -7.94 -2.16 12.89
CA ARG A 88 -9.28 -1.85 13.39
C ARG A 88 -10.15 -1.40 12.22
N ASP A 89 -11.04 -2.28 11.80
CA ASP A 89 -12.03 -1.98 10.76
C ASP A 89 -13.25 -1.31 11.39
N LEU A 90 -13.58 -0.12 10.92
CA LEU A 90 -14.72 0.69 11.38
C LEU A 90 -15.94 0.55 10.46
N GLY A 91 -15.84 -0.29 9.42
CA GLY A 91 -16.91 -0.57 8.49
C GLY A 91 -17.22 0.56 7.53
N VAL A 92 -18.44 0.55 7.00
CA VAL A 92 -18.96 1.54 6.06
C VAL A 92 -19.63 2.69 6.80
N ILE A 93 -19.14 3.89 6.61
CA ILE A 93 -19.78 5.13 7.06
C ILE A 93 -20.45 5.77 5.85
N ARG A 94 -21.72 6.08 5.95
CA ARG A 94 -22.46 6.79 4.89
C ARG A 94 -21.86 8.17 4.65
N ASP A 95 -22.17 8.76 3.50
CA ASP A 95 -21.68 10.10 3.10
C ASP A 95 -22.36 11.22 3.95
N ASP A 96 -22.19 11.10 5.27
CA ASP A 96 -22.58 12.06 6.29
C ASP A 96 -21.33 12.66 6.95
N ARG A 97 -21.15 13.97 6.82
CA ARG A 97 -19.96 14.67 7.32
C ARG A 97 -19.76 14.50 8.83
N GLU A 98 -20.84 14.57 9.61
CA GLU A 98 -20.72 14.49 11.07
C GLU A 98 -20.40 13.07 11.53
N ALA A 99 -21.04 12.07 10.92
CA ALA A 99 -20.76 10.66 11.20
C ALA A 99 -19.33 10.31 10.83
N LEU A 100 -18.85 10.75 9.66
CA LEU A 100 -17.49 10.52 9.19
C LEU A 100 -16.47 11.24 10.08
N THR A 101 -16.75 12.49 10.50
CA THR A 101 -15.86 13.23 11.40
C THR A 101 -15.74 12.52 12.76
N ARG A 102 -16.84 12.03 13.34
CA ARG A 102 -16.80 11.26 14.59
C ARG A 102 -15.98 9.98 14.44
N ALA A 103 -16.23 9.21 13.38
CA ALA A 103 -15.49 7.98 13.12
C ALA A 103 -13.98 8.23 12.94
N LEU A 104 -13.61 9.29 12.23
CA LEU A 104 -12.21 9.71 12.07
C LEU A 104 -11.58 10.17 13.39
N GLN A 105 -12.33 10.88 14.25
CA GLN A 105 -11.86 11.27 15.60
C GLN A 105 -11.57 10.03 16.46
N ASP A 106 -12.48 9.06 16.49
CA ASP A 106 -12.28 7.80 17.21
C ASP A 106 -11.10 7.00 16.64
N ALA A 107 -10.97 6.97 15.31
CA ALA A 107 -9.86 6.33 14.62
C ALA A 107 -8.52 6.94 15.01
N ILE A 108 -8.38 8.27 14.99
CA ILE A 108 -7.11 8.96 15.26
C ILE A 108 -6.67 8.83 16.72
N GLU A 109 -7.57 8.63 17.66
CA GLU A 109 -7.22 8.37 19.06
C GLU A 109 -6.48 7.03 19.19
N TRP A 110 -6.96 6.01 18.53
CA TRP A 110 -6.44 4.64 18.65
C TRP A 110 -5.31 4.33 17.67
N ALA A 111 -5.44 4.70 16.41
CA ALA A 111 -4.54 4.30 15.33
C ALA A 111 -3.24 5.11 15.29
N ASP A 112 -2.23 4.55 14.67
CA ASP A 112 -0.99 5.20 14.28
C ASP A 112 -1.05 5.66 12.80
N LEU A 113 -1.96 5.05 11.99
CA LEU A 113 -2.32 5.44 10.63
C LEU A 113 -3.83 5.25 10.42
N VAL A 114 -4.49 6.23 9.82
CA VAL A 114 -5.90 6.13 9.42
C VAL A 114 -6.00 6.06 7.90
N LEU A 115 -6.71 5.05 7.40
CA LEU A 115 -7.05 4.87 5.99
C LEU A 115 -8.54 5.12 5.80
N LEU A 116 -8.88 6.00 4.86
CA LEU A 116 -10.24 6.27 4.44
C LEU A 116 -10.39 5.85 2.98
N SER A 117 -11.22 4.86 2.69
CA SER A 117 -11.49 4.40 1.31
C SER A 117 -12.83 4.90 0.83
N GLY A 118 -12.85 5.60 -0.28
CA GLY A 118 -14.02 6.27 -0.85
C GLY A 118 -14.08 7.76 -0.54
N GLY A 119 -15.17 8.42 -0.94
CA GLY A 119 -15.40 9.85 -0.66
C GLY A 119 -14.48 10.83 -1.40
N SER A 120 -13.50 10.35 -2.16
CA SER A 120 -12.50 11.18 -2.86
C SER A 120 -12.86 11.50 -4.32
N SER A 121 -14.09 11.16 -4.77
CA SER A 121 -14.52 11.44 -6.15
C SER A 121 -14.77 12.93 -6.35
N VAL A 122 -14.19 13.50 -7.40
CA VAL A 122 -14.40 14.90 -7.87
C VAL A 122 -15.84 15.06 -8.32
N GLY A 123 -16.77 15.24 -7.42
CA GLY A 123 -18.20 15.36 -7.73
C GLY A 123 -19.14 15.20 -6.54
N ALA A 124 -18.86 14.32 -5.61
CA ALA A 124 -19.40 14.42 -4.26
C ALA A 124 -18.62 15.54 -3.57
N ARG A 125 -19.29 16.60 -3.11
CA ARG A 125 -18.68 17.63 -2.25
C ARG A 125 -17.77 16.90 -1.30
N ASP A 126 -16.57 17.38 -1.18
CA ASP A 126 -15.40 16.76 -0.59
C ASP A 126 -15.62 16.46 0.91
N ILE A 127 -16.67 15.65 1.21
CA ILE A 127 -17.07 15.26 2.58
C ILE A 127 -15.86 14.69 3.30
N ALA A 128 -15.01 13.93 2.59
CA ALA A 128 -13.78 13.39 3.14
C ALA A 128 -12.79 14.50 3.54
N VAL A 129 -12.58 15.49 2.66
CA VAL A 129 -11.69 16.63 2.94
C VAL A 129 -12.25 17.49 4.07
N GLU A 130 -13.56 17.76 4.06
CA GLU A 130 -14.22 18.52 5.14
C GLU A 130 -14.12 17.79 6.48
N ALA A 131 -14.41 16.49 6.53
CA ALA A 131 -14.35 15.69 7.73
C ALA A 131 -12.92 15.58 8.28
N ILE A 132 -11.92 15.36 7.41
CA ILE A 132 -10.51 15.33 7.81
C ILE A 132 -10.04 16.72 8.29
N SER A 133 -10.44 17.79 7.61
CA SER A 133 -10.08 19.17 8.00
C SER A 133 -10.67 19.59 9.34
N ALA A 134 -11.77 18.97 9.76
CA ALA A 134 -12.39 19.19 11.05
C ALA A 134 -11.70 18.45 12.22
N LEU A 135 -10.75 17.56 11.95
CA LEU A 135 -9.99 16.88 12.99
C LEU A 135 -9.09 17.82 13.78
N PRO A 136 -8.85 17.57 15.08
CA PRO A 136 -7.99 18.38 15.90
C PRO A 136 -6.55 18.49 15.36
N GLY A 137 -6.10 19.72 15.07
CA GLY A 137 -4.77 19.99 14.54
C GLY A 137 -4.53 19.40 13.15
N ALA A 138 -5.61 19.25 12.36
CA ALA A 138 -5.52 18.72 11.00
C ALA A 138 -4.76 19.67 10.07
N THR A 139 -3.99 19.07 9.17
CA THR A 139 -3.35 19.76 8.05
C THR A 139 -3.46 18.85 6.84
N VAL A 140 -4.16 19.27 5.80
CA VAL A 140 -4.15 18.61 4.51
C VAL A 140 -2.84 18.95 3.80
N LEU A 141 -2.04 17.95 3.49
CA LEU A 141 -0.73 18.12 2.85
C LEU A 141 -0.87 18.16 1.34
N PHE A 142 -1.72 17.30 0.79
CA PHE A 142 -2.13 17.35 -0.61
C PHE A 142 -3.47 16.67 -0.82
N HIS A 143 -4.17 17.10 -1.89
CA HIS A 143 -5.35 16.45 -2.43
C HIS A 143 -5.24 16.40 -3.96
N GLY A 144 -5.06 15.20 -4.47
CA GLY A 144 -4.73 14.92 -5.86
C GLY A 144 -3.23 14.82 -6.10
N ILE A 145 -2.87 13.80 -6.90
CA ILE A 145 -1.48 13.50 -7.29
C ILE A 145 -1.42 13.16 -8.77
N SER A 146 -0.25 13.35 -9.38
CA SER A 146 -0.02 12.99 -10.78
C SER A 146 0.37 11.51 -10.91
N VAL A 147 -0.52 10.61 -10.46
CA VAL A 147 -0.35 9.15 -10.52
C VAL A 147 -1.62 8.52 -11.11
N SER A 148 -1.45 7.50 -11.94
CA SER A 148 -2.54 6.73 -12.52
C SER A 148 -2.24 5.21 -12.41
N PRO A 149 -3.21 4.43 -11.89
CA PRO A 149 -4.45 4.86 -11.25
C PRO A 149 -4.19 5.44 -9.86
N GLY A 150 -5.00 6.43 -9.42
CA GLY A 150 -4.85 6.96 -8.06
C GLY A 150 -4.91 8.48 -7.92
N LYS A 151 -5.23 9.22 -9.01
CA LYS A 151 -5.25 10.68 -9.03
C LYS A 151 -5.92 11.35 -7.82
N PRO A 152 -7.13 10.93 -7.34
CA PRO A 152 -7.82 11.62 -6.25
C PRO A 152 -7.34 11.14 -4.85
N THR A 153 -6.05 10.93 -4.68
CA THR A 153 -5.47 10.58 -3.37
C THR A 153 -5.38 11.82 -2.49
N LEU A 154 -5.78 11.67 -1.22
CA LEU A 154 -5.68 12.71 -0.21
C LEU A 154 -4.70 12.29 0.87
N PHE A 155 -3.83 13.18 1.30
CA PHE A 155 -2.95 12.95 2.43
C PHE A 155 -3.00 14.10 3.40
N ALA A 156 -3.26 13.78 4.64
CA ALA A 156 -3.37 14.73 5.74
C ALA A 156 -2.63 14.22 6.98
N ARG A 157 -2.49 15.10 7.94
CA ARG A 157 -1.97 14.81 9.27
C ARG A 157 -2.90 15.39 10.31
N SER A 158 -3.21 14.62 11.36
CA SER A 158 -3.91 15.11 12.55
C SER A 158 -3.20 14.61 13.81
N ARG A 159 -2.91 15.47 14.77
CA ARG A 159 -2.16 15.14 16.00
C ARG A 159 -0.83 14.43 15.73
N GLY A 160 -0.16 14.79 14.65
CA GLY A 160 1.10 14.16 14.23
C GLY A 160 0.95 12.79 13.54
N LYS A 161 -0.26 12.25 13.44
CA LYS A 161 -0.54 10.95 12.83
C LYS A 161 -1.01 11.11 11.38
N PRO A 162 -0.58 10.25 10.44
CA PRO A 162 -1.00 10.30 9.05
C PRO A 162 -2.46 9.84 8.88
N VAL A 163 -3.15 10.51 7.96
CA VAL A 163 -4.49 10.16 7.47
C VAL A 163 -4.40 10.11 5.95
N LEU A 164 -4.66 8.95 5.36
CA LEU A 164 -4.59 8.73 3.92
C LEU A 164 -5.98 8.43 3.36
N GLY A 165 -6.47 9.31 2.49
CA GLY A 165 -7.68 9.11 1.70
C GLY A 165 -7.34 8.38 0.40
N LEU A 166 -7.87 7.16 0.27
CA LEU A 166 -7.70 6.28 -0.86
C LEU A 166 -8.83 6.49 -1.87
N PRO A 167 -8.55 6.39 -3.19
CA PRO A 167 -9.59 6.43 -4.20
C PRO A 167 -10.66 5.35 -3.99
N GLY A 168 -11.93 5.64 -4.36
CA GLY A 168 -13.03 4.68 -4.25
C GLY A 168 -12.93 3.49 -5.21
N TYR A 169 -12.29 3.64 -6.39
CA TYR A 169 -12.11 2.54 -7.32
C TYR A 169 -11.08 1.50 -6.81
N PRO A 170 -11.41 0.20 -6.80
CA PRO A 170 -10.59 -0.84 -6.16
C PRO A 170 -9.13 -0.86 -6.60
N VAL A 171 -8.88 -0.87 -7.90
CA VAL A 171 -7.50 -0.89 -8.42
C VAL A 171 -6.72 0.34 -8.00
N SER A 172 -7.36 1.51 -8.02
CA SER A 172 -6.72 2.75 -7.59
C SER A 172 -6.39 2.73 -6.09
N ALA A 173 -7.34 2.25 -5.27
CA ALA A 173 -7.14 2.13 -3.82
C ALA A 173 -5.94 1.23 -3.49
N LEU A 174 -5.84 0.07 -4.14
CA LEU A 174 -4.79 -0.91 -3.88
C LEU A 174 -3.42 -0.44 -4.39
N VAL A 175 -3.35 0.20 -5.57
CA VAL A 175 -2.10 0.81 -6.07
C VAL A 175 -1.63 1.92 -5.12
N ILE A 176 -2.52 2.80 -4.66
CA ILE A 176 -2.16 3.86 -3.72
C ILE A 176 -1.81 3.29 -2.35
N PHE A 177 -2.46 2.22 -1.92
CA PHE A 177 -2.06 1.51 -0.70
C PHE A 177 -0.60 1.03 -0.79
N ASP A 178 -0.22 0.38 -1.88
CA ASP A 178 1.16 -0.08 -2.09
C ASP A 178 2.17 1.07 -2.12
N LEU A 179 1.82 2.18 -2.79
CA LEU A 179 2.73 3.30 -2.97
C LEU A 179 2.89 4.17 -1.70
N PHE A 180 1.86 4.29 -0.87
CA PHE A 180 1.84 5.20 0.27
C PHE A 180 1.64 4.51 1.62
N ALA A 181 0.62 3.64 1.75
CA ALA A 181 0.31 3.02 3.04
C ALA A 181 1.37 2.00 3.45
N VAL A 182 1.87 1.17 2.54
CA VAL A 182 2.93 0.19 2.82
C VAL A 182 4.20 0.88 3.33
N PRO A 183 4.76 1.91 2.67
CA PRO A 183 5.90 2.66 3.20
C PRO A 183 5.63 3.30 4.56
N LEU A 184 4.44 3.86 4.77
CA LEU A 184 4.06 4.44 6.06
C LEU A 184 4.02 3.39 7.18
N ILE A 185 3.39 2.24 6.95
CA ILE A 185 3.31 1.15 7.92
C ILE A 185 4.71 0.63 8.25
N ARG A 186 5.58 0.45 7.24
CA ARG A 186 6.97 0.02 7.42
C ARG A 186 7.79 1.03 8.23
N ALA A 187 7.64 2.32 7.94
CA ALA A 187 8.30 3.38 8.70
C ALA A 187 7.80 3.44 10.16
N LEU A 188 6.49 3.29 10.39
CA LEU A 188 5.89 3.18 11.72
C LEU A 188 6.38 1.92 12.47
N SER A 189 6.70 0.85 11.74
CA SER A 189 7.34 -0.36 12.29
C SER A 189 8.83 -0.19 12.61
N GLY A 190 9.40 0.99 12.35
CA GLY A 190 10.78 1.35 12.67
C GLY A 190 11.80 1.07 11.56
N GLU A 191 11.38 0.75 10.34
CA GLU A 191 12.28 0.72 9.19
C GLU A 191 12.75 2.15 8.87
N ASP A 192 13.99 2.31 8.38
CA ASP A 192 14.43 3.62 7.90
C ASP A 192 13.66 4.03 6.62
N ALA A 193 13.58 5.34 6.33
CA ALA A 193 12.74 5.86 5.27
C ALA A 193 13.12 5.31 3.88
N ALA A 194 14.40 5.08 3.59
CA ALA A 194 14.84 4.54 2.32
C ALA A 194 14.44 3.07 2.17
N ALA A 195 14.65 2.26 3.22
CA ALA A 195 14.21 0.87 3.24
C ALA A 195 12.68 0.74 3.18
N ALA A 196 11.96 1.60 3.91
CA ALA A 196 10.50 1.60 3.93
C ALA A 196 9.89 1.89 2.54
N SER A 197 10.52 2.79 1.76
CA SER A 197 10.05 3.19 0.43
C SER A 197 10.54 2.28 -0.70
N ALA A 198 11.50 1.39 -0.45
CA ALA A 198 12.00 0.47 -1.48
C ALA A 198 10.95 -0.58 -1.86
N PRO A 199 10.79 -0.91 -3.15
CA PRO A 199 9.92 -2.00 -3.58
C PRO A 199 10.38 -3.33 -2.96
N LYS A 200 9.43 -4.16 -2.58
CA LYS A 200 9.72 -5.44 -1.88
C LYS A 200 10.45 -6.43 -2.79
N ARG A 201 10.00 -6.56 -4.02
CA ARG A 201 10.55 -7.49 -5.03
C ARG A 201 10.37 -6.89 -6.40
N THR A 202 11.34 -7.08 -7.27
CA THR A 202 11.24 -6.72 -8.70
C THR A 202 11.72 -7.88 -9.57
N ALA A 203 11.26 -7.90 -10.83
CA ALA A 203 11.73 -8.81 -11.86
C ALA A 203 11.94 -8.04 -13.16
N ARG A 204 12.98 -8.41 -13.95
CA ARG A 204 13.16 -7.87 -15.29
C ARG A 204 12.43 -8.76 -16.30
N ALA A 205 11.69 -8.14 -17.19
CA ALA A 205 10.93 -8.82 -18.23
C ALA A 205 10.93 -8.03 -19.54
N ILE A 206 10.74 -8.70 -20.66
CA ILE A 206 10.58 -8.05 -21.97
C ILE A 206 9.10 -7.75 -22.21
N LEU A 207 8.81 -6.52 -22.59
CA LEU A 207 7.43 -6.09 -22.87
C LEU A 207 6.90 -6.72 -24.16
N ARG A 208 5.72 -7.35 -24.08
CA ARG A 208 5.12 -8.04 -25.24
C ARG A 208 4.39 -7.10 -26.22
N THR A 209 3.91 -5.95 -25.73
CA THR A 209 3.17 -4.97 -26.54
C THR A 209 3.44 -3.57 -26.03
N ASN A 210 3.29 -2.56 -26.92
CA ASN A 210 3.42 -1.17 -26.53
C ASN A 210 2.44 -0.78 -25.42
N ILE A 211 2.87 0.11 -24.54
CA ILE A 211 2.04 0.77 -23.54
C ILE A 211 2.10 2.27 -23.81
N ALA A 212 0.98 2.89 -24.15
CA ALA A 212 0.89 4.34 -24.24
C ALA A 212 0.59 4.94 -22.86
N SER A 213 1.25 6.05 -22.53
CA SER A 213 1.02 6.82 -21.31
C SER A 213 1.04 8.31 -21.63
N PRO A 214 0.06 9.10 -21.16
CA PRO A 214 0.13 10.55 -21.31
C PRO A 214 1.25 11.13 -20.45
N SER A 215 2.09 11.99 -21.00
CA SER A 215 3.09 12.75 -20.26
C SER A 215 2.45 13.60 -19.15
N GLY A 216 3.18 13.85 -18.08
CA GLY A 216 2.74 14.67 -16.94
C GLY A 216 2.15 13.90 -15.76
N ARG A 217 2.21 12.57 -15.79
CA ARG A 217 1.85 11.70 -14.65
C ARG A 217 2.68 10.43 -14.65
N GLU A 218 2.83 9.81 -13.51
CA GLU A 218 3.33 8.44 -13.41
C GLU A 218 2.20 7.43 -13.65
N ASP A 219 2.39 6.47 -14.54
CA ASP A 219 1.44 5.37 -14.75
C ASP A 219 1.98 4.05 -14.16
N TYR A 220 1.14 3.37 -13.37
CA TYR A 220 1.41 2.04 -12.84
C TYR A 220 0.53 1.02 -13.58
N VAL A 221 1.11 0.38 -14.58
CA VAL A 221 0.41 -0.53 -15.50
C VAL A 221 0.56 -1.96 -15.02
N ARG A 222 -0.56 -2.61 -14.75
CA ARG A 222 -0.59 -4.02 -14.34
C ARG A 222 -0.17 -4.91 -15.49
N VAL A 223 0.67 -5.90 -15.18
CA VAL A 223 1.16 -6.86 -16.16
C VAL A 223 1.03 -8.29 -15.62
N SER A 224 0.79 -9.24 -16.53
CA SER A 224 1.00 -10.65 -16.28
C SER A 224 2.37 -11.07 -16.80
N LEU A 225 3.02 -12.00 -16.10
CA LEU A 225 4.35 -12.50 -16.44
C LEU A 225 4.26 -13.92 -17.02
N GLN A 226 4.98 -14.18 -18.12
CA GLN A 226 5.05 -15.49 -18.73
C GLN A 226 6.49 -15.80 -19.15
N ARG A 227 6.96 -17.01 -18.83
CA ARG A 227 8.23 -17.52 -19.36
C ARG A 227 8.03 -18.15 -20.74
N ASP A 228 8.93 -17.80 -21.67
CA ASP A 228 8.95 -18.35 -23.01
C ASP A 228 10.42 -18.42 -23.47
N GLY A 229 10.89 -19.60 -23.90
CA GLY A 229 12.27 -19.81 -24.34
C GLY A 229 13.34 -19.42 -23.30
N GLY A 230 13.04 -19.48 -21.98
CA GLY A 230 13.96 -19.07 -20.91
C GLY A 230 13.89 -17.57 -20.57
N GLN A 231 13.27 -16.75 -21.41
CA GLN A 231 13.05 -15.31 -21.21
C GLN A 231 11.73 -15.06 -20.47
N LEU A 232 11.71 -14.04 -19.60
CA LEU A 232 10.49 -13.56 -18.93
C LEU A 232 9.86 -12.42 -19.74
N TYR A 233 8.58 -12.53 -20.01
CA TYR A 233 7.81 -11.52 -20.74
C TYR A 233 6.73 -10.92 -19.87
N ALA A 234 6.50 -9.60 -20.03
CA ALA A 234 5.42 -8.85 -19.40
C ALA A 234 4.35 -8.49 -20.43
N SER A 235 3.11 -8.88 -20.16
CA SER A 235 1.95 -8.55 -20.99
C SER A 235 1.04 -7.58 -20.24
N PRO A 236 0.80 -6.36 -20.76
CA PRO A 236 -0.09 -5.38 -20.12
C PRO A 236 -1.52 -5.89 -20.02
N LEU A 237 -2.16 -5.65 -18.89
CA LEU A 237 -3.56 -5.95 -18.66
C LEU A 237 -4.43 -4.69 -18.86
N PRO A 238 -5.76 -4.85 -19.16
CA PRO A 238 -6.64 -3.71 -19.36
C PRO A 238 -6.61 -2.72 -18.21
N ASN A 239 -6.43 -1.42 -18.51
CA ASN A 239 -6.24 -0.38 -17.51
C ASN A 239 -7.58 0.25 -17.06
N LYS A 240 -8.49 -0.58 -16.49
CA LYS A 240 -9.76 -0.12 -15.90
C LYS A 240 -9.66 -0.15 -14.38
N SER A 241 -9.76 1.03 -13.73
CA SER A 241 -9.58 1.17 -12.27
C SER A 241 -10.68 0.52 -11.43
N GLY A 242 -11.88 0.30 -11.98
CA GLY A 242 -12.96 -0.43 -11.32
C GLY A 242 -12.88 -1.96 -11.46
N ALA A 243 -11.97 -2.50 -12.29
CA ALA A 243 -11.93 -3.92 -12.61
C ALA A 243 -10.95 -4.69 -11.72
N ILE A 244 -11.38 -5.08 -10.52
CA ILE A 244 -10.54 -5.79 -9.52
C ILE A 244 -9.90 -7.06 -10.08
N PHE A 245 -10.55 -7.79 -10.97
CA PHE A 245 -10.01 -9.01 -11.58
C PHE A 245 -8.76 -8.76 -12.44
N THR A 246 -8.49 -7.52 -12.84
CA THR A 246 -7.21 -7.19 -13.49
C THR A 246 -6.03 -7.26 -12.52
N LEU A 247 -6.25 -6.97 -11.23
CA LEU A 247 -5.24 -7.21 -10.18
C LEU A 247 -5.09 -8.69 -9.86
N VAL A 248 -6.21 -9.43 -9.78
CA VAL A 248 -6.17 -10.89 -9.53
C VAL A 248 -5.37 -11.63 -10.60
N LYS A 249 -5.37 -11.13 -11.85
CA LYS A 249 -4.63 -11.72 -12.98
C LYS A 249 -3.23 -11.14 -13.16
N ALA A 250 -2.87 -10.10 -12.43
CA ALA A 250 -1.58 -9.46 -12.54
C ALA A 250 -0.56 -10.14 -11.61
N ASP A 251 0.66 -10.27 -12.10
CA ASP A 251 1.81 -10.71 -11.30
C ASP A 251 2.57 -9.51 -10.71
N GLY A 252 2.31 -8.30 -11.24
CA GLY A 252 2.94 -7.06 -10.79
C GLY A 252 2.55 -5.85 -11.63
N MET A 253 3.30 -4.76 -11.43
CA MET A 253 3.11 -3.50 -12.13
C MET A 253 4.42 -3.01 -12.76
N VAL A 254 4.32 -2.39 -13.94
CA VAL A 254 5.39 -1.61 -14.57
C VAL A 254 5.11 -0.14 -14.33
N LYS A 255 6.11 0.59 -13.84
CA LYS A 255 6.06 2.04 -13.69
C LYS A 255 6.49 2.71 -15.00
N ILE A 256 5.72 3.70 -15.43
CA ILE A 256 6.07 4.62 -16.51
C ILE A 256 6.28 5.99 -15.88
N ASP A 257 7.44 6.59 -16.06
CA ASP A 257 7.80 7.84 -15.40
C ASP A 257 7.07 9.05 -15.99
N LEU A 258 7.00 10.13 -15.20
CA LEU A 258 6.28 11.37 -15.46
C LEU A 258 6.53 11.99 -16.86
N HIS A 259 7.73 11.80 -17.41
CA HIS A 259 8.17 12.39 -18.68
C HIS A 259 8.22 11.39 -19.84
N GLN A 260 7.75 10.16 -19.62
CA GLN A 260 7.66 9.15 -20.67
C GLN A 260 6.26 9.12 -21.27
N GLU A 261 6.17 8.97 -22.59
CA GLU A 261 4.89 8.86 -23.31
C GLU A 261 4.47 7.39 -23.52
N GLY A 262 5.18 6.47 -22.91
CA GLY A 262 4.91 5.03 -22.93
C GLY A 262 6.17 4.19 -22.92
N LEU A 263 6.00 2.91 -23.22
CA LEU A 263 7.05 1.89 -23.34
C LEU A 263 6.81 1.11 -24.63
N GLU A 264 7.89 0.71 -25.29
CA GLU A 264 7.80 0.01 -26.57
C GLU A 264 7.84 -1.52 -26.40
N GLN A 265 7.22 -2.25 -27.33
CA GLN A 265 7.35 -3.68 -27.43
C GLN A 265 8.83 -4.08 -27.62
N GLY A 266 9.27 -5.10 -26.88
CA GLY A 266 10.65 -5.56 -26.90
C GLY A 266 11.58 -4.85 -25.92
N GLU A 267 11.13 -3.77 -25.26
CA GLU A 267 11.88 -3.08 -24.22
C GLU A 267 11.99 -3.96 -22.95
N GLU A 268 13.15 -3.92 -22.29
CA GLU A 268 13.33 -4.54 -20.98
C GLU A 268 12.76 -3.60 -19.91
N VAL A 269 11.82 -4.09 -19.14
CA VAL A 269 11.13 -3.34 -18.09
C VAL A 269 11.34 -3.98 -16.71
N GLU A 270 11.36 -3.14 -15.68
CA GLU A 270 11.34 -3.61 -14.29
C GLU A 270 9.88 -3.75 -13.83
N VAL A 271 9.51 -4.96 -13.41
CA VAL A 271 8.19 -5.27 -12.88
C VAL A 271 8.25 -5.31 -11.36
N ILE A 272 7.49 -4.44 -10.70
CA ILE A 272 7.27 -4.46 -9.25
C ILE A 272 6.28 -5.59 -8.98
N LEU A 273 6.69 -6.65 -8.29
CA LEU A 273 5.87 -7.84 -8.02
C LEU A 273 4.92 -7.61 -6.85
N PHE A 274 3.73 -8.20 -6.96
CA PHE A 274 2.73 -8.24 -5.88
C PHE A 274 3.08 -9.26 -4.79
#